data_f58e42d18f07d7c13bdc0fb31bf066a2
#
_entry.id   f58e42d18f07d7c13bdc0fb31bf066a2
#
_cell.length_a   1.000
_cell.length_b   1.000
_cell.length_c   1.000
_cell.angle_alpha   90.00
_cell.angle_beta   90.00
_cell.angle_gamma   90.00
#
_symmetry.space_group_name_H-M   'P 1'
#
loop_
_entity.id
_entity.type
_entity.pdbx_description
1 polymer ?
#
loop_
_entity_poly.entity_id
_entity_poly.type
_entity_poly.pdbx_seq_one_letter_code
_entity_poly.pdbx_strand_id
1 'polypeptide(L)'
;GEISAELSPSNEATISQTIIEYIILGIEHIVPKGLDHILFIFGVFFFAVKLKPLLWQVTMFTLAHSLTLILASLKVVFIPASIIEPLIALSIGYVAFENIFQRQSKFHSRSNTVRYAVIFFFGLIHGLGFAFVLEDIGLPTGQLILSLLSFNIGVEIAQIGLVVLAYLLMFYP
;
A
#
# COMPACT_ATOMS: atom_id res chain seq x y z
N GLY A 1 38.64 -12.67 -40.87
CA GLY A 1 37.50 -11.78 -40.66
C GLY A 1 37.02 -11.97 -39.25
N GLU A 2 37.49 -11.12 -38.34
CA GLU A 2 36.97 -11.03 -36.95
C GLU A 2 35.62 -10.39 -37.02
N ILE A 3 34.59 -11.15 -36.64
CA ILE A 3 33.28 -10.63 -36.34
C ILE A 3 33.36 -10.12 -34.92
N SER A 4 33.64 -8.82 -34.77
CA SER A 4 33.43 -8.08 -33.55
C SER A 4 31.91 -8.11 -33.27
N ALA A 5 31.46 -9.04 -32.45
CA ALA A 5 30.15 -8.93 -31.84
C ALA A 5 30.16 -7.71 -30.94
N GLU A 6 29.69 -6.57 -31.44
CA GLU A 6 29.28 -5.44 -30.61
C GLU A 6 28.21 -5.96 -29.64
N LEU A 7 28.64 -6.23 -28.43
CA LEU A 7 27.74 -6.40 -27.31
C LEU A 7 27.05 -5.02 -27.15
N SER A 8 25.83 -4.94 -27.65
CA SER A 8 24.93 -3.82 -27.34
C SER A 8 24.95 -3.65 -25.80
N PRO A 9 25.12 -2.43 -25.29
CA PRO A 9 25.00 -2.19 -23.87
C PRO A 9 23.61 -2.69 -23.46
N SER A 10 23.56 -3.68 -22.57
CA SER A 10 22.35 -4.13 -21.93
C SER A 10 21.61 -2.89 -21.44
N ASN A 11 20.36 -2.77 -21.80
CA ASN A 11 19.47 -1.66 -21.47
C ASN A 11 19.14 -1.74 -19.97
N GLU A 12 20.16 -1.62 -19.11
CA GLU A 12 19.95 -1.50 -17.68
C GLU A 12 19.31 -0.12 -17.45
N ALA A 13 18.05 -0.15 -17.03
CA ALA A 13 17.34 1.07 -16.68
C ALA A 13 18.20 1.88 -15.70
N THR A 14 18.37 3.16 -15.99
CA THR A 14 19.11 4.05 -15.08
C THR A 14 18.39 4.13 -13.74
N ILE A 15 19.12 4.37 -12.65
CA ILE A 15 18.56 4.48 -11.30
C ILE A 15 17.35 5.43 -11.27
N SER A 16 17.44 6.56 -11.98
CA SER A 16 16.34 7.52 -12.06
C SER A 16 15.10 6.99 -12.81
N GLN A 17 15.30 6.21 -13.87
CA GLN A 17 14.20 5.56 -14.58
C GLN A 17 13.50 4.53 -13.69
N THR A 18 14.25 3.69 -12.98
CA THR A 18 13.70 2.73 -12.02
C THR A 18 12.89 3.43 -10.92
N ILE A 19 13.39 4.51 -10.35
CA ILE A 19 12.67 5.25 -9.30
C ILE A 19 11.32 5.77 -9.84
N ILE A 20 11.32 6.44 -10.97
CA ILE A 20 10.11 7.03 -11.57
C ILE A 20 9.10 5.94 -11.92
N GLU A 21 9.55 4.87 -12.58
CA GLU A 21 8.70 3.75 -12.99
C GLU A 21 8.02 3.10 -11.79
N TYR A 22 8.76 2.80 -10.73
CA TYR A 22 8.19 2.16 -9.55
C TYR A 22 7.33 3.09 -8.70
N ILE A 23 7.58 4.41 -8.68
CA ILE A 23 6.63 5.37 -8.10
C ILE A 23 5.30 5.35 -8.85
N ILE A 24 5.34 5.37 -10.20
CA ILE A 24 4.13 5.30 -11.02
C ILE A 24 3.39 3.99 -10.79
N LEU A 25 4.09 2.85 -10.77
CA LEU A 25 3.50 1.55 -10.44
C LEU A 25 2.83 1.54 -9.07
N GLY A 26 3.45 2.17 -8.07
CA GLY A 26 2.87 2.31 -6.74
C GLY A 26 1.59 3.16 -6.73
N ILE A 27 1.56 4.24 -7.50
CA ILE A 27 0.34 5.05 -7.67
C ILE A 27 -0.75 4.24 -8.37
N GLU A 28 -0.42 3.55 -9.47
CA GLU A 28 -1.37 2.73 -10.22
C GLU A 28 -1.90 1.53 -9.40
N HIS A 29 -1.09 1.00 -8.51
CA HIS A 29 -1.51 -0.05 -7.59
C HIS A 29 -2.68 0.38 -6.71
N ILE A 30 -2.73 1.64 -6.30
CA ILE A 30 -3.83 2.22 -5.53
C ILE A 30 -4.94 2.71 -6.47
N VAL A 31 -4.60 3.56 -7.46
CA VAL A 31 -5.57 4.18 -8.36
C VAL A 31 -5.15 3.94 -9.81
N PRO A 32 -5.93 3.21 -10.60
CA PRO A 32 -7.30 2.69 -10.35
C PRO A 32 -7.36 1.22 -9.88
N LYS A 33 -6.24 0.52 -9.71
CA LYS A 33 -6.22 -0.95 -9.60
C LYS A 33 -6.55 -1.49 -8.19
N GLY A 34 -6.30 -0.72 -7.13
CA GLY A 34 -6.41 -1.15 -5.73
C GLY A 34 -7.75 -0.81 -5.08
N LEU A 35 -8.85 -1.43 -5.52
CA LEU A 35 -10.17 -1.23 -4.91
C LEU A 35 -10.19 -1.53 -3.41
N ASP A 36 -9.46 -2.53 -2.97
CA ASP A 36 -9.27 -2.91 -1.56
C ASP A 36 -8.65 -1.76 -0.74
N HIS A 37 -7.60 -1.14 -1.24
CA HIS A 37 -6.98 0.04 -0.63
C HIS A 37 -7.93 1.25 -0.62
N ILE A 38 -8.62 1.50 -1.73
CA ILE A 38 -9.58 2.61 -1.83
C ILE A 38 -10.70 2.43 -0.80
N LEU A 39 -11.30 1.25 -0.72
CA LEU A 39 -12.35 0.92 0.24
C LEU A 39 -11.85 1.02 1.68
N PHE A 40 -10.64 0.54 1.94
CA PHE A 40 -10.00 0.65 3.24
C PHE A 40 -9.79 2.12 3.65
N ILE A 41 -9.23 2.96 2.75
CA ILE A 41 -9.01 4.39 3.00
C ILE A 41 -10.33 5.11 3.29
N PHE A 42 -11.39 4.86 2.52
CA PHE A 42 -12.71 5.42 2.81
C PHE A 42 -13.25 4.93 4.15
N GLY A 43 -13.08 3.65 4.49
CA GLY A 43 -13.45 3.13 5.80
C GLY A 43 -12.74 3.88 6.93
N VAL A 44 -11.44 4.09 6.81
CA VAL A 44 -10.64 4.86 7.78
C VAL A 44 -11.05 6.33 7.82
N PHE A 45 -11.34 6.93 6.67
CA PHE A 45 -11.77 8.32 6.52
C PHE A 45 -13.11 8.59 7.24
N PHE A 46 -14.11 7.77 7.03
CA PHE A 46 -15.44 7.95 7.65
C PHE A 46 -15.44 7.79 9.17
N PHE A 47 -14.42 7.16 9.71
CA PHE A 47 -14.27 7.04 11.16
C PHE A 47 -13.71 8.30 11.82
N ALA A 48 -12.71 8.93 11.24
CA ALA A 48 -12.00 10.05 11.84
C ALA A 48 -11.85 11.19 10.83
N VAL A 49 -12.72 12.18 10.97
CA VAL A 49 -12.79 13.34 10.07
C VAL A 49 -11.63 14.35 10.25
N LYS A 50 -10.71 14.11 11.19
CA LYS A 50 -9.54 14.98 11.42
C LYS A 50 -8.38 14.55 10.54
N LEU A 51 -7.87 15.45 9.70
CA LEU A 51 -6.84 15.19 8.72
C LEU A 51 -5.55 14.58 9.32
N LYS A 52 -5.05 15.18 10.42
CA LYS A 52 -3.80 14.71 11.05
C LYS A 52 -3.83 13.26 11.53
N PRO A 53 -4.85 12.77 12.26
CA PRO A 53 -4.98 11.35 12.60
C PRO A 53 -5.14 10.44 11.38
N LEU A 54 -5.83 10.91 10.31
CA LEU A 54 -5.98 10.15 9.07
C LEU A 54 -4.64 9.93 8.37
N LEU A 55 -3.84 10.98 8.22
CA LEU A 55 -2.51 10.87 7.62
C LEU A 55 -1.64 9.90 8.40
N TRP A 56 -1.63 9.96 9.74
CA TRP A 56 -0.90 8.99 10.55
C TRP A 56 -1.36 7.55 10.34
N GLN A 57 -2.67 7.32 10.20
CA GLN A 57 -3.21 5.98 9.94
C GLN A 57 -2.76 5.45 8.58
N VAL A 58 -2.80 6.28 7.56
CA VAL A 58 -2.34 5.92 6.20
C VAL A 58 -0.84 5.60 6.23
N THR A 59 -0.02 6.46 6.82
CA THR A 59 1.44 6.23 6.92
C THR A 59 1.76 4.95 7.72
N MET A 60 1.06 4.68 8.83
CA MET A 60 1.25 3.43 9.58
C MET A 60 0.91 2.20 8.75
N PHE A 61 -0.16 2.29 7.94
CA PHE A 61 -0.51 1.23 7.00
C PHE A 61 0.58 1.01 5.95
N THR A 62 1.07 2.09 5.31
CA THR A 62 2.11 2.00 4.26
C THR A 62 3.44 1.47 4.83
N LEU A 63 3.83 1.87 6.03
CA LEU A 63 5.03 1.34 6.67
C LEU A 63 4.93 -0.17 6.92
N ALA A 64 3.78 -0.63 7.41
CA ALA A 64 3.53 -2.05 7.62
C ALA A 64 3.49 -2.83 6.31
N HIS A 65 2.78 -2.29 5.30
CA HIS A 65 2.72 -2.81 3.93
C HIS A 65 4.12 -2.95 3.34
N SER A 66 4.94 -1.91 3.42
CA SER A 66 6.32 -1.92 2.94
C SER A 66 7.16 -3.02 3.58
N LEU A 67 7.03 -3.19 4.89
CA LEU A 67 7.77 -4.21 5.63
C LEU A 67 7.47 -5.62 5.11
N THR A 68 6.21 -5.99 5.01
CA THR A 68 5.82 -7.33 4.56
C THR A 68 6.01 -7.53 3.07
N LEU A 69 5.84 -6.50 2.25
CA LEU A 69 6.16 -6.54 0.84
C LEU A 69 7.66 -6.85 0.60
N ILE A 70 8.55 -6.17 1.32
CA ILE A 70 10.00 -6.44 1.25
C ILE A 70 10.31 -7.87 1.71
N LEU A 71 9.78 -8.29 2.85
CA LEU A 71 10.02 -9.65 3.38
C LEU A 71 9.52 -10.74 2.43
N ALA A 72 8.37 -10.55 1.82
CA ALA A 72 7.81 -11.50 0.87
C ALA A 72 8.59 -11.50 -0.46
N SER A 73 8.98 -10.33 -0.98
CA SER A 73 9.80 -10.24 -2.20
C SER A 73 11.20 -10.84 -2.01
N LEU A 74 11.73 -10.80 -0.78
CA LEU A 74 12.98 -11.50 -0.41
C LEU A 74 12.76 -12.99 -0.12
N LYS A 75 11.54 -13.50 -0.27
CA LYS A 75 11.15 -14.91 0.01
C LYS A 75 11.41 -15.33 1.46
N VAL A 76 11.47 -14.38 2.41
CA VAL A 76 11.59 -14.64 3.85
C VAL A 76 10.26 -15.10 4.43
N VAL A 77 9.14 -14.56 3.92
CA VAL A 77 7.79 -14.91 4.31
C VAL A 77 7.02 -15.30 3.05
N PHE A 78 6.34 -16.44 3.11
CA PHE A 78 5.46 -16.91 2.05
C PHE A 78 4.14 -17.36 2.64
N ILE A 79 3.04 -16.73 2.24
CA ILE A 79 1.67 -17.13 2.60
C ILE A 79 0.86 -17.15 1.30
N PRO A 80 0.19 -18.25 0.95
CA PRO A 80 -0.57 -18.34 -0.29
C PRO A 80 -1.64 -17.26 -0.45
N ALA A 81 -1.86 -16.78 -1.67
CA ALA A 81 -2.88 -15.77 -2.00
C ALA A 81 -4.28 -16.20 -1.53
N SER A 82 -4.61 -17.49 -1.61
CA SER A 82 -5.87 -18.07 -1.12
C SER A 82 -6.16 -17.84 0.38
N ILE A 83 -5.13 -17.53 1.17
CA ILE A 83 -5.27 -17.17 2.59
C ILE A 83 -5.26 -15.65 2.74
N ILE A 84 -4.39 -14.96 2.02
CA ILE A 84 -4.21 -13.51 2.16
C ILE A 84 -5.41 -12.73 1.62
N GLU A 85 -5.95 -13.08 0.46
CA GLU A 85 -7.09 -12.36 -0.14
C GLU A 85 -8.33 -12.32 0.77
N PRO A 86 -8.77 -13.45 1.38
CA PRO A 86 -9.84 -13.40 2.37
C PRO A 86 -9.50 -12.55 3.60
N LEU A 87 -8.24 -12.53 4.06
CA LEU A 87 -7.83 -11.70 5.19
C LEU A 87 -7.85 -10.21 4.86
N ILE A 88 -7.48 -9.83 3.63
CA ILE A 88 -7.64 -8.46 3.12
C ILE A 88 -9.12 -8.07 3.15
N ALA A 89 -10.00 -8.89 2.57
CA ALA A 89 -11.44 -8.63 2.55
C ALA A 89 -12.02 -8.51 3.98
N LEU A 90 -11.60 -9.38 4.91
CA LEU A 90 -12.01 -9.33 6.31
C LEU A 90 -11.52 -8.05 7.00
N SER A 91 -10.32 -7.56 6.69
CA SER A 91 -9.80 -6.31 7.27
C SER A 91 -10.64 -5.09 6.85
N ILE A 92 -11.06 -5.04 5.59
CA ILE A 92 -11.95 -4.00 5.06
C ILE A 92 -13.33 -4.10 5.72
N GLY A 93 -13.88 -5.33 5.80
CA GLY A 93 -15.15 -5.61 6.46
C GLY A 93 -15.13 -5.21 7.94
N TYR A 94 -14.02 -5.47 8.65
CA TYR A 94 -13.84 -5.05 10.04
C TYR A 94 -13.90 -3.53 10.20
N VAL A 95 -13.19 -2.76 9.36
CA VAL A 95 -13.21 -1.30 9.41
C VAL A 95 -14.62 -0.75 9.13
N ALA A 96 -15.32 -1.34 8.16
CA ALA A 96 -16.71 -0.98 7.85
C ALA A 96 -17.64 -1.27 9.04
N PHE A 97 -17.52 -2.44 9.64
CA PHE A 97 -18.26 -2.84 10.83
C PHE A 97 -17.98 -1.88 12.02
N GLU A 98 -16.72 -1.59 12.30
CA GLU A 98 -16.32 -0.65 13.34
C GLU A 98 -16.99 0.72 13.16
N ASN A 99 -17.05 1.23 11.92
CA ASN A 99 -17.71 2.50 11.61
C ASN A 99 -19.22 2.50 11.95
N ILE A 100 -19.91 1.41 11.66
CA ILE A 100 -21.35 1.28 11.92
C ILE A 100 -21.62 1.27 13.42
N PHE A 101 -20.88 0.45 14.16
CA PHE A 101 -21.16 0.21 15.59
C PHE A 101 -20.62 1.29 16.51
N GLN A 102 -19.48 1.90 16.22
CA GLN A 102 -18.96 3.00 17.06
C GLN A 102 -19.75 4.29 16.93
N ARG A 103 -20.39 4.54 15.78
CA ARG A 103 -21.28 5.70 15.61
C ARG A 103 -22.51 5.64 16.52
N GLN A 104 -22.92 4.45 16.94
CA GLN A 104 -24.07 4.24 17.82
C GLN A 104 -23.69 4.18 19.31
N SER A 105 -22.44 3.96 19.65
CA SER A 105 -21.98 3.80 21.02
C SER A 105 -21.51 5.13 21.59
N LYS A 106 -22.26 5.68 22.57
CA LYS A 106 -21.81 6.77 23.44
C LYS A 106 -20.64 6.36 24.36
N PHE A 107 -20.26 5.08 24.36
CA PHE A 107 -19.22 4.48 25.19
C PHE A 107 -18.04 4.04 24.33
N HIS A 108 -16.89 4.55 24.67
CA HIS A 108 -15.53 4.22 24.23
C HIS A 108 -15.03 4.96 22.97
N SER A 109 -14.44 6.10 23.22
CA SER A 109 -13.25 6.50 22.45
C SER A 109 -12.17 5.43 22.65
N ARG A 110 -12.10 4.44 21.74
CA ARG A 110 -10.96 3.53 21.69
C ARG A 110 -9.69 4.38 21.64
N SER A 111 -8.69 4.04 22.45
CA SER A 111 -7.41 4.74 22.43
C SER A 111 -6.89 4.78 20.99
N ASN A 112 -6.46 5.93 20.52
CA ASN A 112 -5.85 6.10 19.19
C ASN A 112 -4.74 5.05 18.94
N THR A 113 -4.03 4.66 20.00
CA THR A 113 -2.97 3.63 19.95
C THR A 113 -3.47 2.26 19.48
N VAL A 114 -4.64 1.80 19.99
CA VAL A 114 -5.21 0.50 19.58
C VAL A 114 -5.60 0.55 18.10
N ARG A 115 -6.17 1.68 17.66
CA ARG A 115 -6.55 1.85 16.26
C ARG A 115 -5.33 1.85 15.33
N TYR A 116 -4.27 2.57 15.68
CA TYR A 116 -3.04 2.55 14.91
C TYR A 116 -2.42 1.15 14.83
N ALA A 117 -2.47 0.40 15.93
CA ALA A 117 -2.01 -0.99 15.94
C ALA A 117 -2.82 -1.89 15.01
N VAL A 118 -4.16 -1.76 15.00
CA VAL A 118 -5.04 -2.51 14.10
C VAL A 118 -4.76 -2.17 12.64
N ILE A 119 -4.63 -0.88 12.30
CA ILE A 119 -4.33 -0.42 10.94
C ILE A 119 -2.95 -0.90 10.49
N PHE A 120 -1.96 -0.83 11.38
CA PHE A 120 -0.62 -1.38 11.13
C PHE A 120 -0.69 -2.87 10.80
N PHE A 121 -1.42 -3.65 11.60
CA PHE A 121 -1.60 -5.07 11.36
C PHE A 121 -2.29 -5.37 10.01
N PHE A 122 -3.27 -4.57 9.62
CA PHE A 122 -3.90 -4.69 8.31
C PHE A 122 -2.94 -4.34 7.17
N GLY A 123 -2.09 -3.34 7.35
CA GLY A 123 -1.02 -3.03 6.40
C GLY A 123 -0.08 -4.22 6.19
N LEU A 124 0.29 -4.97 7.25
CA LEU A 124 1.10 -6.18 7.13
C LEU A 124 0.43 -7.24 6.23
N ILE A 125 -0.88 -7.44 6.39
CA ILE A 125 -1.64 -8.39 5.57
C ILE A 125 -1.66 -7.95 4.10
N HIS A 126 -1.95 -6.68 3.84
CA HIS A 126 -2.04 -6.14 2.48
C HIS A 126 -0.71 -6.22 1.73
N GLY A 127 0.42 -5.95 2.39
CA GLY A 127 1.74 -6.05 1.76
C GLY A 127 2.11 -7.47 1.33
N LEU A 128 1.65 -8.49 2.05
CA LEU A 128 1.81 -9.89 1.64
C LEU A 128 1.02 -10.20 0.37
N GLY A 129 -0.16 -9.62 0.19
CA GLY A 129 -1.02 -9.87 -0.97
C GLY A 129 -0.43 -9.36 -2.29
N PHE A 130 0.32 -8.26 -2.26
CA PHE A 130 0.86 -7.66 -3.48
C PHE A 130 2.21 -8.27 -3.93
N ALA A 131 2.89 -8.99 -3.05
CA ALA A 131 4.19 -9.57 -3.37
C ALA A 131 4.15 -10.53 -4.59
N PHE A 132 3.05 -11.27 -4.77
CA PHE A 132 2.85 -12.16 -5.91
C PHE A 132 2.73 -11.39 -7.23
N VAL A 133 1.97 -10.31 -7.24
CA VAL A 133 1.79 -9.44 -8.42
C VAL A 133 3.13 -8.83 -8.84
N LEU A 134 3.94 -8.45 -7.86
CA LEU A 134 5.23 -7.84 -8.12
C LEU A 134 6.27 -8.86 -8.63
N GLU A 135 6.15 -10.12 -8.21
CA GLU A 135 6.97 -11.23 -8.75
C GLU A 135 6.63 -11.50 -10.23
N ASP A 136 5.35 -11.45 -10.60
CA ASP A 136 4.89 -11.62 -11.99
C ASP A 136 5.33 -10.47 -12.92
N ILE A 137 5.40 -9.24 -12.43
CA ILE A 137 5.88 -8.07 -13.18
C ILE A 137 7.39 -8.18 -13.43
N GLY A 138 8.12 -8.88 -12.57
CA GLY A 138 9.58 -9.02 -12.62
C GLY A 138 10.30 -7.84 -11.96
N LEU A 139 11.01 -8.14 -10.88
CA LEU A 139 11.83 -7.15 -10.17
C LEU A 139 13.25 -7.14 -10.73
N PRO A 140 13.87 -5.98 -10.96
CA PRO A 140 15.24 -5.91 -11.43
C PRO A 140 16.19 -6.44 -10.35
N THR A 141 16.95 -7.49 -10.69
CA THR A 141 17.79 -8.26 -9.77
C THR A 141 18.86 -7.42 -9.06
N GLY A 142 19.28 -6.31 -9.66
CA GLY A 142 20.32 -5.41 -9.09
C GLY A 142 19.76 -4.23 -8.28
N GLN A 143 18.44 -3.94 -8.35
CA GLN A 143 17.82 -2.74 -7.77
C GLN A 143 16.57 -3.04 -6.95
N LEU A 144 16.44 -4.26 -6.44
CA LEU A 144 15.25 -4.74 -5.73
C LEU A 144 14.78 -3.78 -4.62
N ILE A 145 15.65 -3.45 -3.68
CA ILE A 145 15.30 -2.59 -2.53
C ILE A 145 14.90 -1.19 -3.00
N LEU A 146 15.62 -0.63 -3.97
CA LEU A 146 15.30 0.68 -4.53
C LEU A 146 13.92 0.67 -5.18
N SER A 147 13.61 -0.34 -5.99
CA SER A 147 12.31 -0.52 -6.63
C SER A 147 11.18 -0.60 -5.61
N LEU A 148 11.33 -1.43 -4.57
CA LEU A 148 10.34 -1.60 -3.53
C LEU A 148 10.10 -0.32 -2.71
N LEU A 149 11.17 0.42 -2.37
CA LEU A 149 11.03 1.70 -1.67
C LEU A 149 10.35 2.76 -2.55
N SER A 150 10.73 2.84 -3.83
CA SER A 150 10.11 3.76 -4.80
C SER A 150 8.62 3.44 -5.01
N PHE A 151 8.28 2.16 -5.12
CA PHE A 151 6.90 1.69 -5.19
C PHE A 151 6.09 2.13 -3.95
N ASN A 152 6.62 1.94 -2.75
CA ASN A 152 5.92 2.33 -1.52
C ASN A 152 5.77 3.85 -1.36
N ILE A 153 6.71 4.64 -1.90
CA ILE A 153 6.54 6.10 -2.01
C ILE A 153 5.34 6.43 -2.92
N GLY A 154 5.20 5.73 -4.05
CA GLY A 154 4.05 5.88 -4.93
C GLY A 154 2.73 5.51 -4.26
N VAL A 155 2.70 4.41 -3.51
CA VAL A 155 1.56 3.98 -2.69
C VAL A 155 1.16 5.08 -1.70
N GLU A 156 2.11 5.61 -0.93
CA GLU A 156 1.86 6.68 0.05
C GLU A 156 1.31 7.95 -0.61
N ILE A 157 1.90 8.37 -1.73
CA ILE A 157 1.43 9.55 -2.50
C ILE A 157 -0.04 9.36 -2.93
N ALA A 158 -0.39 8.20 -3.48
CA ALA A 158 -1.74 7.93 -3.94
C ALA A 158 -2.75 7.89 -2.78
N GLN A 159 -2.40 7.28 -1.66
CA GLN A 159 -3.24 7.20 -0.48
C GLN A 159 -3.47 8.57 0.15
N ILE A 160 -2.42 9.38 0.31
CA ILE A 160 -2.54 10.77 0.79
C ILE A 160 -3.41 11.58 -0.16
N GLY A 161 -3.20 11.43 -1.48
CA GLY A 161 -4.02 12.08 -2.49
C GLY A 161 -5.51 11.76 -2.37
N LEU A 162 -5.86 10.49 -2.16
CA LEU A 162 -7.24 10.06 -1.93
C LEU A 162 -7.84 10.64 -0.64
N VAL A 163 -7.07 10.66 0.45
CA VAL A 163 -7.52 11.25 1.73
C VAL A 163 -7.77 12.75 1.56
N VAL A 164 -6.86 13.47 0.91
CA VAL A 164 -6.99 14.92 0.64
C VAL A 164 -8.19 15.18 -0.27
N LEU A 165 -8.34 14.42 -1.35
CA LEU A 165 -9.48 14.54 -2.25
C LEU A 165 -10.81 14.32 -1.52
N ALA A 166 -10.92 13.25 -0.73
CA ALA A 166 -12.11 12.96 0.06
C ALA A 166 -12.42 14.07 1.06
N TYR A 167 -11.37 14.62 1.70
CA TYR A 167 -11.50 15.72 2.63
C TYR A 167 -12.01 17.00 1.95
N LEU A 168 -11.45 17.34 0.78
CA LEU A 168 -11.89 18.51 0.01
C LEU A 168 -13.35 18.36 -0.46
N LEU A 169 -13.73 17.20 -1.01
CA LEU A 169 -15.10 16.95 -1.44
C LEU A 169 -16.12 17.00 -0.30
N MET A 170 -15.71 16.68 0.92
CA MET A 170 -16.62 16.69 2.09
C MET A 170 -16.76 18.08 2.72
N PHE A 171 -15.72 18.92 2.69
CA PHE A 171 -15.67 20.17 3.43
C PHE A 171 -15.65 21.42 2.56
N TYR A 172 -15.45 21.29 1.25
CA TYR A 172 -15.49 22.37 0.27
C TYR A 172 -16.48 22.02 -0.84
N PRO A 173 -17.81 22.21 -0.58
CA PRO A 173 -18.84 22.01 -1.59
C PRO A 173 -18.76 23.08 -2.71
#